data_f56725146840542777d39b515d9631c1
#
_entry.id   f56725146840542777d39b515d9631c1
#
_cell.length_a   1.000
_cell.length_b   1.000
_cell.length_c   1.000
_cell.angle_alpha   90.00
_cell.angle_beta   90.00
_cell.angle_gamma   90.00
#
_symmetry.space_group_name_H-M   'P 1'
#
loop_
_entity.id
_entity.type
_entity.pdbx_description
1 polymer ?
#
loop_
_entity_poly.entity_id
_entity_poly.type
_entity_poly.pdbx_seq_one_letter_code
_entity_poly.pdbx_strand_id
1 'polypeptide(L)'
;MSAPAVSVVMAVYNGEPWLGEALASILGQSLIDLEFIVVDDGSTDGTPKRLAAIGDTRVSVLRQSRSGQTAALNRGLRAARAPLIARIDADDVALPERLARQAAFLADHPDVGLLGTAAREIAPSGGVVQTLVPPADDRALRRALMRANPFIHSAVMFRRAVIDLVGGYDESFAVAQDYDLWLRMSRVTQLASLTEPMVLRRLAPGRLSSARDSTRLRDEIIAKVRALRSGASPVWSAVFVARPLGALLLPTLLRRAARAVIARTPREVR
;
A
#
# COMPACT_ATOMS: atom_id res chain seq x y z
N MET A 1 3.11 -12.64 27.13
CA MET A 1 3.42 -13.11 25.77
C MET A 1 4.33 -12.06 25.13
N SER A 2 5.42 -12.46 24.48
CA SER A 2 6.30 -11.55 23.72
C SER A 2 5.52 -10.90 22.57
N ALA A 3 5.95 -9.70 22.14
CA ALA A 3 5.39 -9.09 20.93
C ALA A 3 5.77 -9.95 19.72
N PRO A 4 4.88 -10.11 18.71
CA PRO A 4 5.21 -10.83 17.49
C PRO A 4 6.28 -10.09 16.67
N ALA A 5 6.95 -10.79 15.76
CA ALA A 5 7.96 -10.18 14.88
C ALA A 5 7.33 -9.20 13.87
N VAL A 6 6.16 -9.52 13.33
CA VAL A 6 5.46 -8.72 12.32
C VAL A 6 3.97 -8.60 12.65
N SER A 7 3.44 -7.38 12.60
CA SER A 7 1.99 -7.14 12.55
C SER A 7 1.56 -6.93 11.08
N VAL A 8 0.67 -7.77 10.58
CA VAL A 8 0.05 -7.55 9.27
C VAL A 8 -1.23 -6.76 9.45
N VAL A 9 -1.43 -5.67 8.70
CA VAL A 9 -2.63 -4.82 8.78
C VAL A 9 -3.38 -4.87 7.45
N MET A 10 -4.67 -5.22 7.53
CA MET A 10 -5.62 -5.22 6.42
C MET A 10 -6.85 -4.38 6.80
N ALA A 11 -7.25 -3.46 5.94
CA ALA A 11 -8.56 -2.83 6.00
C ALA A 11 -9.45 -3.45 4.92
N VAL A 12 -10.68 -3.81 5.27
CA VAL A 12 -11.63 -4.41 4.34
C VAL A 12 -12.99 -3.72 4.42
N TYR A 13 -13.61 -3.53 3.26
CA TYR A 13 -15.01 -3.17 3.09
C TYR A 13 -15.57 -3.89 1.88
N ASN A 14 -16.55 -4.76 2.10
CA ASN A 14 -17.16 -5.61 1.07
C ASN A 14 -16.08 -6.36 0.26
N GLY A 15 -15.32 -7.21 0.96
CA GLY A 15 -14.11 -7.87 0.42
C GLY A 15 -14.39 -9.13 -0.40
N GLU A 16 -15.63 -9.58 -0.51
CA GLU A 16 -15.92 -10.72 -1.38
C GLU A 16 -15.82 -10.33 -2.87
N PRO A 17 -15.36 -11.23 -3.71
CA PRO A 17 -15.07 -12.65 -3.48
C PRO A 17 -13.62 -12.99 -3.03
N TRP A 18 -12.68 -12.03 -2.97
CA TRP A 18 -11.24 -12.32 -2.86
C TRP A 18 -10.69 -12.39 -1.44
N LEU A 19 -11.45 -11.93 -0.44
CA LEU A 19 -11.00 -11.89 0.96
C LEU A 19 -10.46 -13.24 1.46
N GLY A 20 -11.10 -14.36 1.07
CA GLY A 20 -10.67 -15.69 1.50
C GLY A 20 -9.24 -16.03 1.04
N GLU A 21 -8.89 -15.70 -0.19
CA GLU A 21 -7.56 -15.90 -0.77
C GLU A 21 -6.52 -14.99 -0.10
N ALA A 22 -6.87 -13.72 0.12
CA ALA A 22 -6.02 -12.77 0.83
C ALA A 22 -5.71 -13.22 2.26
N LEU A 23 -6.72 -13.66 3.03
CA LEU A 23 -6.55 -14.18 4.39
C LEU A 23 -5.65 -15.42 4.39
N ALA A 24 -5.92 -16.40 3.53
CA ALA A 24 -5.13 -17.62 3.43
C ALA A 24 -3.66 -17.33 3.09
N SER A 25 -3.40 -16.34 2.25
CA SER A 25 -2.04 -15.95 1.84
C SER A 25 -1.19 -15.41 2.99
N ILE A 26 -1.81 -14.76 3.98
CA ILE A 26 -1.11 -14.27 5.17
C ILE A 26 -0.94 -15.39 6.22
N LEU A 27 -1.97 -16.20 6.41
CA LEU A 27 -1.90 -17.31 7.37
C LEU A 27 -0.93 -18.42 6.93
N GLY A 28 -0.70 -18.53 5.61
CA GLY A 28 0.25 -19.46 4.99
C GLY A 28 1.67 -18.90 4.80
N GLN A 29 2.03 -17.77 5.42
CA GLN A 29 3.39 -17.23 5.34
C GLN A 29 4.39 -18.14 6.05
N SER A 30 5.63 -18.23 5.51
CA SER A 30 6.73 -18.98 6.12
C SER A 30 7.17 -18.39 7.48
N LEU A 31 7.00 -17.08 7.67
CA LEU A 31 7.16 -16.43 8.97
C LEU A 31 5.94 -16.71 9.85
N ILE A 32 6.08 -17.56 10.86
CA ILE A 32 4.98 -17.98 11.76
C ILE A 32 4.72 -16.95 12.85
N ASP A 33 5.77 -16.27 13.36
CA ASP A 33 5.71 -15.27 14.43
C ASP A 33 5.13 -13.95 13.93
N LEU A 34 3.83 -13.95 13.68
CA LEU A 34 3.06 -12.80 13.22
C LEU A 34 1.75 -12.65 13.97
N GLU A 35 1.20 -11.44 14.02
CA GLU A 35 -0.22 -11.18 14.25
C GLU A 35 -0.85 -10.59 12.99
N PHE A 36 -2.13 -10.90 12.78
CA PHE A 36 -2.86 -10.39 11.62
C PHE A 36 -4.10 -9.61 12.08
N ILE A 37 -4.08 -8.31 11.87
CA ILE A 37 -5.13 -7.38 12.28
C ILE A 37 -5.96 -7.03 11.06
N VAL A 38 -7.20 -7.48 11.04
CA VAL A 38 -8.17 -7.20 9.98
C VAL A 38 -9.20 -6.22 10.51
N VAL A 39 -9.31 -5.05 9.87
CA VAL A 39 -10.30 -4.03 10.24
C VAL A 39 -11.44 -4.05 9.23
N ASP A 40 -12.61 -4.53 9.65
CA ASP A 40 -13.86 -4.47 8.88
C ASP A 40 -14.48 -3.08 9.02
N ASP A 41 -14.44 -2.31 7.94
CA ASP A 41 -14.96 -0.94 7.88
C ASP A 41 -16.45 -0.90 7.55
N GLY A 42 -17.25 -1.69 8.28
CA GLY A 42 -18.72 -1.70 8.19
C GLY A 42 -19.24 -2.43 6.95
N SER A 43 -18.65 -3.58 6.58
CA SER A 43 -19.12 -4.38 5.45
C SER A 43 -20.56 -4.86 5.59
N THR A 44 -21.26 -4.92 4.45
CA THR A 44 -22.67 -5.30 4.30
C THR A 44 -22.89 -6.56 3.48
N ASP A 45 -21.81 -7.13 2.90
CA ASP A 45 -21.79 -8.40 2.17
C ASP A 45 -21.45 -9.60 3.09
N GLY A 46 -20.96 -10.70 2.55
CA GLY A 46 -20.53 -11.88 3.30
C GLY A 46 -19.24 -11.73 4.12
N THR A 47 -18.55 -10.58 4.03
CA THR A 47 -17.28 -10.32 4.72
C THR A 47 -17.36 -10.57 6.23
N PRO A 48 -18.35 -10.03 6.99
CA PRO A 48 -18.41 -10.26 8.44
C PRO A 48 -18.54 -11.74 8.82
N LYS A 49 -19.33 -12.50 8.04
CA LYS A 49 -19.50 -13.93 8.25
C LYS A 49 -18.21 -14.71 8.01
N ARG A 50 -17.47 -14.35 6.95
CA ARG A 50 -16.17 -14.96 6.63
C ARG A 50 -15.13 -14.67 7.72
N LEU A 51 -15.06 -13.43 8.21
CA LEU A 51 -14.15 -13.03 9.27
C LEU A 51 -14.47 -13.73 10.60
N ALA A 52 -15.76 -13.89 10.95
CA ALA A 52 -16.20 -14.60 12.15
C ALA A 52 -15.88 -16.10 12.12
N ALA A 53 -15.69 -16.70 10.97
CA ALA A 53 -15.35 -18.10 10.80
C ALA A 53 -13.85 -18.41 10.91
N ILE A 54 -12.99 -17.37 11.12
CA ILE A 54 -11.55 -17.58 11.24
C ILE A 54 -11.24 -18.13 12.65
N GLY A 55 -10.71 -19.36 12.71
CA GLY A 55 -10.29 -20.01 13.96
C GLY A 55 -8.81 -19.80 14.33
N ASP A 56 -8.02 -19.09 13.53
CA ASP A 56 -6.59 -18.89 13.77
C ASP A 56 -6.37 -17.81 14.85
N THR A 57 -5.69 -18.17 15.93
CA THR A 57 -5.45 -17.31 17.11
C THR A 57 -4.53 -16.12 16.81
N ARG A 58 -3.82 -16.13 15.70
CA ARG A 58 -2.99 -14.99 15.23
C ARG A 58 -3.85 -13.86 14.66
N VAL A 59 -5.12 -14.10 14.34
CA VAL A 59 -6.01 -13.12 13.72
C VAL A 59 -6.81 -12.35 14.78
N SER A 60 -6.77 -11.03 14.68
CA SER A 60 -7.63 -10.12 15.42
C SER A 60 -8.53 -9.36 14.47
N VAL A 61 -9.84 -9.51 14.59
CA VAL A 61 -10.83 -8.80 13.77
C VAL A 61 -11.37 -7.62 14.57
N LEU A 62 -11.20 -6.40 14.01
CA LEU A 62 -11.75 -5.16 14.56
C LEU A 62 -12.86 -4.68 13.63
N ARG A 63 -14.07 -4.52 14.17
CA ARG A 63 -15.21 -3.99 13.39
C ARG A 63 -15.51 -2.54 13.75
N GLN A 64 -15.80 -1.73 12.76
CA GLN A 64 -16.21 -0.33 12.93
C GLN A 64 -17.36 0.05 12.00
N SER A 65 -18.00 1.18 12.26
CA SER A 65 -18.91 1.83 11.31
C SER A 65 -18.10 2.35 10.13
N ARG A 66 -18.71 2.40 8.96
CA ARG A 66 -18.09 2.87 7.71
C ARG A 66 -17.41 4.23 7.90
N SER A 67 -16.09 4.26 7.96
CA SER A 67 -15.27 5.46 8.21
C SER A 67 -14.23 5.71 7.12
N GLY A 68 -14.06 4.77 6.20
CA GLY A 68 -13.11 4.84 5.09
C GLY A 68 -11.80 4.08 5.34
N GLN A 69 -11.12 3.73 4.25
CA GLN A 69 -9.93 2.89 4.27
C GLN A 69 -8.82 3.48 5.16
N THR A 70 -8.60 4.79 5.11
CA THR A 70 -7.55 5.47 5.87
C THR A 70 -7.78 5.35 7.38
N ALA A 71 -9.01 5.62 7.84
CA ALA A 71 -9.38 5.47 9.26
C ALA A 71 -9.26 4.00 9.73
N ALA A 72 -9.67 3.05 8.89
CA ALA A 72 -9.54 1.62 9.19
C ALA A 72 -8.06 1.20 9.28
N LEU A 73 -7.20 1.64 8.36
CA LEU A 73 -5.76 1.38 8.43
C LEU A 73 -5.14 1.96 9.70
N ASN A 74 -5.44 3.21 10.05
CA ASN A 74 -4.95 3.83 11.28
C ASN A 74 -5.41 3.06 12.53
N ARG A 75 -6.65 2.56 12.54
CA ARG A 75 -7.12 1.70 13.64
C ARG A 75 -6.30 0.42 13.73
N GLY A 76 -5.98 -0.21 12.61
CA GLY A 76 -5.11 -1.38 12.55
C GLY A 76 -3.69 -1.07 13.05
N LEU A 77 -3.11 0.07 12.64
CA LEU A 77 -1.80 0.53 13.09
C LEU A 77 -1.75 0.73 14.62
N ARG A 78 -2.80 1.33 15.21
CA ARG A 78 -2.89 1.49 16.68
C ARG A 78 -2.99 0.16 17.43
N ALA A 79 -3.60 -0.85 16.84
CA ALA A 79 -3.72 -2.19 17.43
C ALA A 79 -2.47 -3.05 17.25
N ALA A 80 -1.61 -2.72 16.29
CA ALA A 80 -0.37 -3.44 15.98
C ALA A 80 0.60 -3.39 17.16
N ARG A 81 1.23 -4.53 17.50
CA ARG A 81 2.17 -4.66 18.64
C ARG A 81 3.60 -4.92 18.19
N ALA A 82 3.79 -5.43 16.95
CA ALA A 82 5.10 -5.77 16.44
C ALA A 82 5.97 -4.54 16.12
N PRO A 83 7.30 -4.69 16.13
CA PRO A 83 8.22 -3.65 15.68
C PRO A 83 8.18 -3.42 14.15
N LEU A 84 7.74 -4.43 13.39
CA LEU A 84 7.57 -4.36 11.94
C LEU A 84 6.09 -4.46 11.59
N ILE A 85 5.64 -3.63 10.66
CA ILE A 85 4.26 -3.61 10.20
C ILE A 85 4.26 -3.89 8.69
N ALA A 86 3.55 -4.93 8.26
CA ALA A 86 3.29 -5.22 6.87
C ALA A 86 1.84 -4.86 6.51
N ARG A 87 1.63 -4.47 5.27
CA ARG A 87 0.30 -4.09 4.77
C ARG A 87 -0.13 -5.02 3.64
N ILE A 88 -1.42 -5.31 3.53
CA ILE A 88 -2.01 -6.01 2.39
C ILE A 88 -3.46 -5.53 2.16
N ASP A 89 -3.90 -5.44 0.90
CA ASP A 89 -5.30 -5.24 0.51
C ASP A 89 -6.09 -6.56 0.58
N ALA A 90 -7.39 -6.47 0.76
CA ALA A 90 -8.28 -7.62 0.89
C ALA A 90 -8.53 -8.36 -0.44
N ASP A 91 -8.04 -7.85 -1.56
CA ASP A 91 -8.13 -8.43 -2.91
C ASP A 91 -6.77 -8.88 -3.47
N ASP A 92 -5.68 -8.71 -2.71
CA ASP A 92 -4.33 -9.06 -3.11
C ASP A 92 -3.84 -10.34 -2.39
N VAL A 93 -2.79 -10.98 -2.92
CA VAL A 93 -2.23 -12.24 -2.40
C VAL A 93 -0.75 -12.04 -2.11
N ALA A 94 -0.34 -12.32 -0.88
CA ALA A 94 1.08 -12.36 -0.50
C ALA A 94 1.70 -13.72 -0.89
N LEU A 95 2.88 -13.71 -1.53
CA LEU A 95 3.61 -14.96 -1.79
C LEU A 95 4.21 -15.49 -0.47
N PRO A 96 4.40 -16.81 -0.32
CA PRO A 96 4.71 -17.47 0.96
C PRO A 96 5.93 -16.92 1.71
N GLU A 97 6.97 -16.50 0.99
CA GLU A 97 8.23 -16.02 1.55
C GLU A 97 8.25 -14.51 1.86
N ARG A 98 7.17 -13.78 1.54
CA ARG A 98 7.16 -12.31 1.59
C ARG A 98 7.59 -11.77 2.95
N LEU A 99 6.91 -12.17 4.00
CA LEU A 99 7.14 -11.58 5.35
C LEU A 99 8.51 -11.96 5.88
N ALA A 100 8.96 -13.20 5.67
CA ALA A 100 10.28 -13.66 6.10
C ALA A 100 11.40 -12.87 5.43
N ARG A 101 11.33 -12.71 4.09
CA ARG A 101 12.35 -11.99 3.33
C ARG A 101 12.38 -10.50 3.63
N GLN A 102 11.22 -9.86 3.80
CA GLN A 102 11.17 -8.46 4.19
C GLN A 102 11.70 -8.24 5.61
N ALA A 103 11.34 -9.10 6.56
CA ALA A 103 11.83 -9.01 7.94
C ALA A 103 13.35 -9.22 8.03
N ALA A 104 13.89 -10.23 7.32
CA ALA A 104 15.32 -10.46 7.25
C ALA A 104 16.07 -9.26 6.65
N PHE A 105 15.59 -8.71 5.52
CA PHE A 105 16.19 -7.53 4.93
C PHE A 105 16.24 -6.34 5.91
N LEU A 106 15.13 -6.09 6.60
CA LEU A 106 15.08 -5.00 7.59
C LEU A 106 15.96 -5.27 8.81
N ALA A 107 16.22 -6.52 9.19
CA ALA A 107 17.16 -6.84 10.25
C ALA A 107 18.61 -6.48 9.86
N ASP A 108 18.99 -6.76 8.61
CA ASP A 108 20.32 -6.47 8.08
C ASP A 108 20.54 -4.99 7.72
N HIS A 109 19.44 -4.20 7.57
CA HIS A 109 19.48 -2.79 7.16
C HIS A 109 18.73 -1.90 8.16
N PRO A 110 19.32 -1.59 9.33
CA PRO A 110 18.66 -0.85 10.41
C PRO A 110 18.22 0.57 10.02
N ASP A 111 18.90 1.20 9.06
CA ASP A 111 18.58 2.55 8.57
C ASP A 111 17.37 2.60 7.63
N VAL A 112 16.94 1.44 7.10
CA VAL A 112 15.77 1.34 6.24
C VAL A 112 14.51 1.24 7.09
N GLY A 113 13.63 2.22 6.96
CA GLY A 113 12.34 2.25 7.69
C GLY A 113 11.12 1.93 6.83
N LEU A 114 11.25 1.97 5.51
CA LEU A 114 10.20 1.56 4.56
C LEU A 114 10.81 0.65 3.49
N LEU A 115 10.32 -0.57 3.40
CA LEU A 115 10.72 -1.57 2.43
C LEU A 115 9.54 -1.98 1.55
N GLY A 116 9.66 -1.78 0.23
CA GLY A 116 8.75 -2.32 -0.77
C GLY A 116 9.20 -3.66 -1.33
N THR A 117 8.37 -4.24 -2.18
CA THR A 117 8.76 -5.33 -3.10
C THR A 117 8.15 -5.09 -4.48
N ALA A 118 8.65 -5.79 -5.49
CA ALA A 118 7.94 -5.91 -6.74
C ALA A 118 6.62 -6.68 -6.55
N ALA A 119 5.70 -6.54 -7.50
CA ALA A 119 4.45 -7.29 -7.53
C ALA A 119 4.10 -7.71 -8.97
N ARG A 120 3.37 -8.81 -9.11
CA ARG A 120 2.70 -9.18 -10.36
C ARG A 120 1.27 -8.66 -10.32
N GLU A 121 0.88 -7.87 -11.31
CA GLU A 121 -0.54 -7.56 -11.50
C GLU A 121 -1.23 -8.74 -12.14
N ILE A 122 -2.34 -9.15 -11.54
CA ILE A 122 -3.18 -10.24 -12.04
C ILE A 122 -4.57 -9.73 -12.42
N ALA A 123 -5.13 -10.30 -13.46
CA ALA A 123 -6.54 -10.10 -13.82
C ALA A 123 -7.46 -10.62 -12.71
N PRO A 124 -8.75 -10.22 -12.67
CA PRO A 124 -9.72 -10.78 -11.73
C PRO A 124 -9.78 -12.32 -11.78
N SER A 125 -9.54 -12.91 -12.96
CA SER A 125 -9.47 -14.36 -13.20
C SER A 125 -8.17 -15.03 -12.76
N GLY A 126 -7.15 -14.27 -12.28
CA GLY A 126 -5.87 -14.77 -11.80
C GLY A 126 -4.72 -14.77 -12.81
N GLY A 127 -4.98 -14.53 -14.10
CA GLY A 127 -3.90 -14.45 -15.11
C GLY A 127 -2.97 -13.26 -14.89
N VAL A 128 -1.65 -13.45 -15.03
CA VAL A 128 -0.65 -12.39 -14.91
C VAL A 128 -0.74 -11.42 -16.09
N VAL A 129 -0.87 -10.12 -15.79
CA VAL A 129 -0.96 -9.04 -16.77
C VAL A 129 0.41 -8.38 -16.98
N GLN A 130 1.07 -8.01 -15.89
CA GLN A 130 2.40 -7.40 -15.91
C GLN A 130 3.11 -7.54 -14.57
N THR A 131 4.41 -7.26 -14.56
CA THR A 131 5.19 -7.15 -13.33
C THR A 131 5.55 -5.69 -13.08
N LEU A 132 5.32 -5.22 -11.86
CA LEU A 132 5.68 -3.90 -11.40
C LEU A 132 6.94 -4.04 -10.53
N VAL A 133 8.03 -3.39 -10.94
CA VAL A 133 9.30 -3.42 -10.21
C VAL A 133 9.66 -1.98 -9.80
N PRO A 134 9.55 -1.64 -8.51
CA PRO A 134 10.04 -0.37 -7.98
C PRO A 134 11.57 -0.28 -8.10
N PRO A 135 12.15 0.93 -8.14
CA PRO A 135 13.59 1.08 -7.92
C PRO A 135 14.02 0.45 -6.59
N ALA A 136 15.25 -0.10 -6.53
CA ALA A 136 15.69 -0.85 -5.36
C ALA A 136 16.26 0.03 -4.25
N ASP A 137 17.01 1.08 -4.59
CA ASP A 137 17.77 1.91 -3.65
C ASP A 137 17.06 3.23 -3.27
N ASP A 138 17.48 3.79 -2.12
CA ASP A 138 16.91 5.01 -1.55
C ASP A 138 16.92 6.20 -2.52
N ARG A 139 18.05 6.42 -3.22
CA ARG A 139 18.21 7.57 -4.12
C ARG A 139 17.25 7.49 -5.30
N ALA A 140 17.12 6.31 -5.90
CA ALA A 140 16.23 6.08 -7.03
C ALA A 140 14.75 6.13 -6.60
N LEU A 141 14.41 5.58 -5.42
CA LEU A 141 13.07 5.65 -4.84
C LEU A 141 12.65 7.09 -4.53
N ARG A 142 13.53 7.91 -3.93
CA ARG A 142 13.26 9.33 -3.70
C ARG A 142 13.01 10.09 -4.99
N ARG A 143 13.78 9.83 -6.05
CA ARG A 143 13.56 10.42 -7.38
C ARG A 143 12.22 9.98 -7.97
N ALA A 144 11.84 8.72 -7.80
CA ALA A 144 10.56 8.21 -8.26
C ALA A 144 9.40 8.84 -7.47
N LEU A 145 9.52 8.97 -6.14
CA LEU A 145 8.52 9.63 -5.28
C LEU A 145 8.22 11.07 -5.71
N MET A 146 9.21 11.83 -6.18
CA MET A 146 8.93 13.17 -6.70
C MET A 146 7.98 13.17 -7.90
N ARG A 147 7.99 12.11 -8.69
CA ARG A 147 7.17 11.99 -9.91
C ARG A 147 5.81 11.36 -9.65
N ALA A 148 5.80 10.24 -8.94
CA ALA A 148 4.61 9.45 -8.60
C ALA A 148 4.94 8.48 -7.46
N ASN A 149 3.91 7.82 -6.90
CA ASN A 149 4.11 6.74 -5.92
C ASN A 149 4.78 5.52 -6.60
N PRO A 150 6.01 5.15 -6.22
CA PRO A 150 6.68 3.96 -6.75
C PRO A 150 6.30 2.69 -6.00
N PHE A 151 5.79 2.80 -4.76
CA PHE A 151 5.49 1.64 -3.94
C PHE A 151 4.11 1.06 -4.25
N ILE A 152 4.01 -0.25 -4.14
CA ILE A 152 2.76 -0.99 -4.21
C ILE A 152 2.27 -1.14 -2.76
N HIS A 153 1.12 -0.56 -2.44
CA HIS A 153 0.64 -0.47 -1.06
C HIS A 153 0.53 -1.84 -0.37
N SER A 154 0.10 -2.87 -1.08
CA SER A 154 0.05 -4.26 -0.57
C SER A 154 1.41 -4.94 -0.41
N ALA A 155 2.49 -4.32 -0.89
CA ALA A 155 3.81 -4.94 -0.92
C ALA A 155 4.82 -4.28 0.03
N VAL A 156 4.35 -3.39 0.93
CA VAL A 156 5.24 -2.69 1.86
C VAL A 156 5.30 -3.35 3.24
N MET A 157 6.49 -3.23 3.85
CA MET A 157 6.74 -3.43 5.27
C MET A 157 7.53 -2.23 5.79
N PHE A 158 7.21 -1.77 7.00
CA PHE A 158 7.85 -0.60 7.59
C PHE A 158 8.05 -0.75 9.10
N ARG A 159 8.98 0.02 9.64
CA ARG A 159 9.21 0.05 11.07
C ARG A 159 8.12 0.83 11.79
N ARG A 160 7.60 0.26 12.88
CA ARG A 160 6.62 0.92 13.73
C ARG A 160 7.12 2.27 14.24
N ALA A 161 8.37 2.33 14.73
CA ALA A 161 8.96 3.57 15.23
C ALA A 161 8.92 4.71 14.20
N VAL A 162 9.05 4.40 12.90
CA VAL A 162 8.96 5.40 11.84
C VAL A 162 7.51 5.86 11.64
N ILE A 163 6.54 4.95 11.70
CA ILE A 163 5.10 5.30 11.65
C ILE A 163 4.70 6.17 12.83
N ASP A 164 5.15 5.82 14.03
CA ASP A 164 4.86 6.59 15.26
C ASP A 164 5.44 8.01 15.16
N LEU A 165 6.65 8.14 14.58
CA LEU A 165 7.30 9.44 14.37
C LEU A 165 6.57 10.34 13.35
N VAL A 166 6.02 9.76 12.27
CA VAL A 166 5.34 10.54 11.22
C VAL A 166 3.82 10.65 11.42
N GLY A 167 3.23 9.94 12.39
CA GLY A 167 1.83 10.07 12.79
C GLY A 167 0.83 9.24 11.98
N GLY A 168 1.25 8.16 11.30
CA GLY A 168 0.36 7.27 10.55
C GLY A 168 -0.16 7.87 9.24
N TYR A 169 -1.28 7.34 8.74
CA TYR A 169 -1.95 7.86 7.54
C TYR A 169 -2.74 9.14 7.87
N ASP A 170 -2.70 10.13 6.99
CA ASP A 170 -3.52 11.34 7.12
C ASP A 170 -4.95 11.07 6.59
N GLU A 171 -5.94 11.13 7.49
CA GLU A 171 -7.34 10.83 7.18
C GLU A 171 -8.01 11.88 6.29
N SER A 172 -7.36 13.02 6.05
CA SER A 172 -7.85 14.00 5.07
C SER A 172 -7.70 13.52 3.62
N PHE A 173 -6.87 12.49 3.37
CA PHE A 173 -6.71 11.87 2.06
C PHE A 173 -7.71 10.74 1.84
N ALA A 174 -8.53 10.88 0.81
CA ALA A 174 -9.51 9.84 0.45
C ALA A 174 -8.92 8.75 -0.45
N VAL A 175 -7.80 9.00 -1.17
CA VAL A 175 -7.17 8.06 -2.09
C VAL A 175 -5.68 8.24 -1.97
N ALA A 176 -4.83 8.92 -2.17
CA ALA A 176 -3.37 8.94 -2.17
C ALA A 176 -2.74 9.00 -0.76
N GLN A 177 -3.41 8.44 0.25
CA GLN A 177 -2.96 8.41 1.65
C GLN A 177 -1.62 7.69 1.82
N ASP A 178 -1.35 6.68 1.02
CA ASP A 178 -0.10 5.94 1.00
C ASP A 178 1.04 6.81 0.43
N TYR A 179 0.79 7.53 -0.65
CA TYR A 179 1.76 8.40 -1.26
C TYR A 179 2.18 9.55 -0.32
N ASP A 180 1.22 10.19 0.36
CA ASP A 180 1.51 11.19 1.39
C ASP A 180 2.38 10.60 2.52
N LEU A 181 2.02 9.40 2.99
CA LEU A 181 2.77 8.73 4.05
C LEU A 181 4.22 8.45 3.63
N TRP A 182 4.44 7.94 2.41
CA TRP A 182 5.80 7.67 1.91
C TRP A 182 6.63 8.94 1.76
N LEU A 183 6.04 10.04 1.33
CA LEU A 183 6.71 11.34 1.27
C LEU A 183 7.11 11.84 2.67
N ARG A 184 6.28 11.64 3.69
CA ARG A 184 6.63 11.99 5.08
C ARG A 184 7.71 11.07 5.64
N MET A 185 7.60 9.75 5.44
CA MET A 185 8.61 8.78 5.87
C MET A 185 9.96 9.02 5.21
N SER A 186 9.98 9.39 3.94
CA SER A 186 11.24 9.68 3.22
C SER A 186 12.09 10.79 3.84
N ARG A 187 11.57 11.59 4.78
CA ARG A 187 12.32 12.63 5.48
C ARG A 187 13.12 12.11 6.66
N VAL A 188 12.70 10.97 7.21
CA VAL A 188 13.18 10.51 8.52
C VAL A 188 13.85 9.13 8.46
N THR A 189 13.79 8.45 7.31
CA THR A 189 14.37 7.12 7.15
C THR A 189 14.84 6.86 5.72
N GLN A 190 15.67 5.85 5.51
CA GLN A 190 15.99 5.32 4.19
C GLN A 190 14.85 4.45 3.66
N LEU A 191 14.75 4.39 2.32
CA LEU A 191 13.78 3.64 1.56
C LEU A 191 14.51 2.53 0.79
N ALA A 192 13.89 1.36 0.68
CA ALA A 192 14.40 0.28 -0.16
C ALA A 192 13.25 -0.50 -0.82
N SER A 193 13.55 -1.28 -1.83
CA SER A 193 12.61 -2.24 -2.41
C SER A 193 13.33 -3.49 -2.90
N LEU A 194 12.78 -4.65 -2.59
CA LEU A 194 13.19 -5.91 -3.23
C LEU A 194 12.66 -5.92 -4.67
N THR A 195 13.49 -6.32 -5.61
CA THR A 195 13.12 -6.40 -7.03
C THR A 195 12.35 -7.66 -7.39
N GLU A 196 12.29 -8.62 -6.46
CA GLU A 196 11.52 -9.83 -6.63
C GLU A 196 10.05 -9.61 -6.34
N PRO A 197 9.14 -10.13 -7.19
CA PRO A 197 7.71 -10.08 -6.92
C PRO A 197 7.34 -10.92 -5.70
N MET A 198 6.77 -10.27 -4.67
CA MET A 198 6.33 -10.91 -3.43
C MET A 198 4.82 -10.79 -3.21
N VAL A 199 4.10 -10.14 -4.14
CA VAL A 199 2.65 -9.93 -4.07
C VAL A 199 2.04 -10.14 -5.45
N LEU A 200 0.88 -10.80 -5.49
CA LEU A 200 -0.03 -10.76 -6.62
C LEU A 200 -1.05 -9.67 -6.36
N ARG A 201 -0.99 -8.60 -7.14
CA ARG A 201 -1.87 -7.43 -7.03
C ARG A 201 -3.02 -7.58 -8.02
N ARG A 202 -4.22 -7.73 -7.51
CA ARG A 202 -5.40 -7.97 -8.36
C ARG A 202 -5.94 -6.69 -8.96
N LEU A 203 -6.24 -6.72 -10.27
CA LEU A 203 -6.92 -5.63 -10.99
C LEU A 203 -8.44 -5.72 -10.83
N ALA A 204 -8.92 -5.68 -9.59
CA ALA A 204 -10.34 -5.81 -9.27
C ALA A 204 -11.17 -4.68 -9.92
N PRO A 205 -12.39 -4.98 -10.43
CA PRO A 205 -13.32 -3.95 -10.88
C PRO A 205 -13.69 -3.01 -9.72
N GLY A 206 -13.81 -1.71 -9.99
CA GLY A 206 -14.22 -0.74 -8.98
C GLY A 206 -13.14 -0.33 -7.98
N ARG A 207 -11.87 -0.64 -8.24
CA ARG A 207 -10.75 -0.18 -7.39
C ARG A 207 -10.86 1.30 -7.07
N LEU A 208 -10.63 1.65 -5.80
CA LEU A 208 -10.77 3.01 -5.28
C LEU A 208 -9.96 4.04 -6.09
N SER A 209 -8.72 3.69 -6.46
CA SER A 209 -7.83 4.54 -7.26
C SER A 209 -8.32 4.81 -8.69
N SER A 210 -9.12 3.90 -9.26
CA SER A 210 -9.71 4.05 -10.60
C SER A 210 -11.08 4.73 -10.54
N ALA A 211 -11.88 4.39 -9.53
CA ALA A 211 -13.23 4.93 -9.37
C ALA A 211 -13.23 6.43 -9.02
N ARG A 212 -12.23 6.89 -8.26
CA ARG A 212 -12.11 8.28 -7.77
C ARG A 212 -10.95 9.05 -8.41
N ASP A 213 -10.86 9.03 -9.73
CA ASP A 213 -9.73 9.62 -10.47
C ASP A 213 -9.45 11.10 -10.17
N SER A 214 -10.47 11.94 -10.15
CA SER A 214 -10.30 13.37 -9.86
C SER A 214 -9.85 13.61 -8.40
N THR A 215 -10.39 12.84 -7.45
CA THR A 215 -9.97 12.89 -6.04
C THR A 215 -8.51 12.45 -5.93
N ARG A 216 -8.12 11.37 -6.57
CA ARG A 216 -6.74 10.88 -6.59
C ARG A 216 -5.76 11.94 -7.12
N LEU A 217 -6.11 12.64 -8.22
CA LEU A 217 -5.25 13.71 -8.76
C LEU A 217 -5.14 14.90 -7.80
N ARG A 218 -6.24 15.29 -7.15
CA ARG A 218 -6.23 16.34 -6.12
C ARG A 218 -5.34 15.95 -4.95
N ASP A 219 -5.53 14.76 -4.41
CA ASP A 219 -4.77 14.23 -3.28
C ASP A 219 -3.27 14.15 -3.64
N GLU A 220 -2.93 13.70 -4.85
CA GLU A 220 -1.56 13.68 -5.37
C GLU A 220 -0.93 15.09 -5.42
N ILE A 221 -1.68 16.10 -5.87
CA ILE A 221 -1.21 17.50 -5.87
C ILE A 221 -0.97 17.98 -4.44
N ILE A 222 -1.92 17.74 -3.52
CA ILE A 222 -1.80 18.15 -2.12
C ILE A 222 -0.58 17.51 -1.49
N ALA A 223 -0.36 16.21 -1.66
CA ALA A 223 0.78 15.49 -1.13
C ALA A 223 2.12 16.08 -1.65
N LYS A 224 2.22 16.34 -2.95
CA LYS A 224 3.41 16.95 -3.56
C LYS A 224 3.67 18.37 -3.05
N VAL A 225 2.64 19.21 -2.95
CA VAL A 225 2.77 20.57 -2.43
C VAL A 225 3.19 20.55 -0.96
N ARG A 226 2.63 19.67 -0.14
CA ARG A 226 3.05 19.47 1.25
C ARG A 226 4.51 19.03 1.34
N ALA A 227 4.93 18.09 0.49
CA ALA A 227 6.32 17.61 0.44
C ALA A 227 7.31 18.72 0.05
N LEU A 228 6.95 19.59 -0.90
CA LEU A 228 7.75 20.78 -1.25
C LEU A 228 7.87 21.75 -0.08
N ARG A 229 6.75 22.10 0.55
CA ARG A 229 6.71 23.05 1.69
C ARG A 229 7.49 22.55 2.91
N SER A 230 7.47 21.25 3.14
CA SER A 230 8.15 20.62 4.28
C SER A 230 9.63 20.26 4.00
N GLY A 231 10.13 20.49 2.78
CA GLY A 231 11.49 20.11 2.39
C GLY A 231 11.69 18.59 2.14
N ALA A 232 10.60 17.81 2.11
CA ALA A 232 10.65 16.38 1.74
C ALA A 232 11.00 16.17 0.26
N SER A 233 10.78 17.19 -0.56
CA SER A 233 11.15 17.20 -1.97
C SER A 233 11.86 18.51 -2.31
N PRO A 234 12.88 18.50 -3.18
CA PRO A 234 13.58 19.71 -3.60
C PRO A 234 12.66 20.61 -4.44
N VAL A 235 12.86 21.94 -4.37
CA VAL A 235 11.99 22.94 -5.00
C VAL A 235 11.82 22.71 -6.51
N TRP A 236 12.87 22.27 -7.22
CA TRP A 236 12.80 21.98 -8.65
C TRP A 236 11.80 20.86 -9.00
N SER A 237 11.45 20.00 -8.05
CA SER A 237 10.45 18.94 -8.26
C SER A 237 9.02 19.47 -8.40
N ALA A 238 8.80 20.78 -8.17
CA ALA A 238 7.51 21.45 -8.43
C ALA A 238 7.02 21.23 -9.87
N VAL A 239 7.92 21.02 -10.83
CA VAL A 239 7.56 20.68 -12.23
C VAL A 239 6.67 19.42 -12.31
N PHE A 240 6.81 18.47 -11.38
CA PHE A 240 5.99 17.26 -11.34
C PHE A 240 4.57 17.47 -10.77
N VAL A 241 4.26 18.65 -10.24
CA VAL A 241 2.89 19.06 -9.89
C VAL A 241 2.10 19.43 -11.15
N ALA A 242 2.77 19.93 -12.19
CA ALA A 242 2.13 20.32 -13.43
C ALA A 242 1.38 19.17 -14.13
N ARG A 243 1.91 17.94 -14.06
CA ARG A 243 1.27 16.77 -14.70
C ARG A 243 -0.11 16.44 -14.13
N PRO A 244 -0.29 16.21 -12.82
CA PRO A 244 -1.63 15.94 -12.26
C PRO A 244 -2.54 17.19 -12.35
N LEU A 245 -1.98 18.40 -12.28
CA LEU A 245 -2.73 19.65 -12.47
C LEU A 245 -3.28 19.75 -13.88
N GLY A 246 -2.44 19.55 -14.91
CA GLY A 246 -2.88 19.52 -16.31
C GLY A 246 -3.91 18.40 -16.57
N ALA A 247 -3.72 17.22 -15.95
CA ALA A 247 -4.67 16.14 -16.08
C ALA A 247 -6.05 16.49 -15.48
N LEU A 248 -6.13 17.29 -14.40
CA LEU A 248 -7.40 17.74 -13.84
C LEU A 248 -8.20 18.64 -14.79
N LEU A 249 -7.53 19.39 -15.67
CA LEU A 249 -8.17 20.26 -16.65
C LEU A 249 -8.76 19.49 -17.84
N LEU A 250 -8.38 18.23 -18.05
CA LEU A 250 -8.91 17.39 -19.12
C LEU A 250 -10.26 16.76 -18.73
N PRO A 251 -11.22 16.63 -19.67
CA PRO A 251 -12.44 15.86 -19.47
C PRO A 251 -12.16 14.42 -19.02
N THR A 252 -12.99 13.87 -18.15
CA THR A 252 -12.79 12.53 -17.55
C THR A 252 -12.65 11.42 -18.60
N LEU A 253 -13.38 11.52 -19.70
CA LEU A 253 -13.32 10.56 -20.81
C LEU A 253 -11.93 10.57 -21.49
N LEU A 254 -11.37 11.75 -21.77
CA LEU A 254 -10.03 11.88 -22.36
C LEU A 254 -8.94 11.37 -21.43
N ARG A 255 -9.07 11.61 -20.12
CA ARG A 255 -8.16 11.05 -19.11
C ARG A 255 -8.17 9.53 -19.08
N ARG A 256 -9.36 8.91 -19.17
CA ARG A 256 -9.51 7.44 -19.21
C ARG A 256 -8.91 6.86 -20.49
N ALA A 257 -9.15 7.48 -21.64
CA ALA A 257 -8.57 7.07 -22.92
C ALA A 257 -7.04 7.15 -22.92
N ALA A 258 -6.47 8.25 -22.45
CA ALA A 258 -5.01 8.43 -22.35
C ALA A 258 -4.36 7.37 -21.45
N ARG A 259 -5.00 6.98 -20.33
CA ARG A 259 -4.51 5.89 -19.47
C ARG A 259 -4.56 4.53 -20.13
N ALA A 260 -5.63 4.23 -20.87
CA ALA A 260 -5.76 2.97 -21.59
C ALA A 260 -4.65 2.81 -22.66
N VAL A 261 -4.24 3.91 -23.29
CA VAL A 261 -3.12 3.92 -24.24
C VAL A 261 -1.79 3.70 -23.53
N ILE A 262 -1.54 4.43 -22.42
CA ILE A 262 -0.29 4.30 -21.62
C ILE A 262 -0.16 2.89 -21.00
N ALA A 263 -1.26 2.29 -20.58
CA ALA A 263 -1.26 0.93 -20.03
C ALA A 263 -0.98 -0.16 -21.07
N ARG A 264 -1.17 0.13 -22.35
CA ARG A 264 -0.91 -0.80 -23.47
C ARG A 264 0.52 -0.70 -24.03
N THR A 265 1.25 0.33 -23.68
CA THR A 265 2.64 0.49 -24.11
C THR A 265 3.53 -0.26 -23.13
N PRO A 266 4.30 -1.30 -23.57
CA PRO A 266 5.27 -1.97 -22.70
C PRO A 266 6.24 -0.92 -22.14
N ARG A 267 6.35 -0.81 -20.82
CA ARG A 267 7.40 -0.01 -20.20
C ARG A 267 8.69 -0.80 -20.34
N GLU A 268 9.43 -0.57 -21.42
CA GLU A 268 10.83 -0.93 -21.45
C GLU A 268 11.52 -0.18 -20.30
N VAL A 269 12.04 -0.95 -19.38
CA VAL A 269 12.90 -0.46 -18.31
C VAL A 269 14.23 -0.10 -18.96
N ARG A 270 14.50 1.19 -19.16
CA ARG A 270 15.84 1.75 -19.33
C ARG A 270 16.30 2.41 -18.04
#